data_8a8c16103fb3571346aef56af20ea5d1
#
_entry.id   8a8c16103fb3571346aef56af20ea5d1
#
_cell.length_a   1.000
_cell.length_b   1.000
_cell.length_c   1.000
_cell.angle_alpha   90.00
_cell.angle_beta   90.00
_cell.angle_gamma   90.00
#
_symmetry.space_group_name_H-M   'P 1'
#
loop_
_entity.id
_entity.type
_entity.pdbx_description
1 polymer ?
#
loop_
_entity_poly.entity_id
_entity_poly.type
_entity_poly.pdbx_seq_one_letter_code
_entity_poly.pdbx_strand_id
1 'polypeptide(L)' 'MSMISVDVGAEEPHSYAVGTTVGDVVLNVHGRKHGAVAALVDGVERDFSHVLGSDCSVEPIDS' A
#
# COMPACT_ATOMS: atom_id res chain seq x y z
N MET A 1 2.83 -0.46 20.22
CA MET A 1 3.06 -0.33 18.77
C MET A 1 1.79 0.10 18.09
N SER A 2 1.92 1.00 17.15
CA SER A 2 0.75 1.52 16.44
C SER A 2 0.49 0.74 15.16
N MET A 3 -0.78 0.58 14.86
CA MET A 3 -1.21 -0.06 13.64
C MET A 3 -1.97 0.96 12.79
N ILE A 4 -1.87 0.79 11.48
CA ILE A 4 -2.62 1.62 10.55
C ILE A 4 -3.57 0.73 9.75
N SER A 5 -4.63 1.34 9.25
CA SER A 5 -5.61 0.67 8.41
C SER A 5 -5.35 1.11 6.97
N VAL A 6 -5.11 0.14 6.09
CA VAL A 6 -4.81 0.41 4.68
C VAL A 6 -5.90 -0.20 3.83
N ASP A 7 -6.60 0.65 3.08
CA ASP A 7 -7.65 0.24 2.17
C ASP A 7 -7.03 -0.05 0.81
N VAL A 8 -7.22 -1.25 0.31
CA VAL A 8 -6.59 -1.69 -0.94
C VAL A 8 -7.68 -2.08 -1.94
N GLY A 9 -8.13 -1.10 -2.70
CA GLY A 9 -9.13 -1.33 -3.74
C GLY A 9 -10.48 -1.70 -3.16
N ALA A 10 -11.11 -2.72 -3.73
CA ALA A 10 -12.45 -3.14 -3.33
C ALA A 10 -12.46 -4.10 -2.13
N GLU A 11 -11.30 -4.46 -1.62
CA GLU A 11 -11.19 -5.38 -0.51
C GLU A 11 -11.35 -4.64 0.83
N GLU A 12 -11.60 -5.41 1.89
CA GLU A 12 -11.67 -4.83 3.22
C GLU A 12 -10.30 -4.29 3.62
N PRO A 13 -10.27 -3.23 4.44
CA PRO A 13 -8.99 -2.69 4.89
C PRO A 13 -8.15 -3.73 5.63
N HIS A 14 -6.85 -3.65 5.41
CA HIS A 14 -5.88 -4.50 6.09
C HIS A 14 -5.14 -3.69 7.15
N SER A 15 -4.77 -4.34 8.24
CA SER A 15 -4.01 -3.70 9.30
C SER A 15 -2.53 -3.98 9.11
N TYR A 16 -1.72 -2.93 9.23
CA TYR A 16 -0.26 -3.03 9.12
C TYR A 16 0.39 -2.23 10.25
N ALA A 17 1.61 -2.59 10.58
CA ALA A 17 2.38 -1.80 11.53
C ALA A 17 2.79 -0.48 10.89
N VAL A 18 2.83 0.57 11.70
CA VAL A 18 3.35 1.86 11.24
C VAL A 18 4.79 1.67 10.75
N GLY A 19 5.10 2.26 9.60
CA GLY A 19 6.41 2.10 8.99
C GLY A 19 6.46 1.07 7.86
N THR A 20 5.35 0.36 7.62
CA THR A 20 5.25 -0.55 6.49
C THR A 20 5.33 0.25 5.21
N THR A 21 6.07 -0.24 4.22
CA THR A 21 6.21 0.44 2.94
C THR A 21 5.06 0.09 2.00
N VAL A 22 4.85 0.94 1.00
CA VAL A 22 3.87 0.71 -0.05
C VAL A 22 4.15 -0.62 -0.75
N GLY A 23 5.42 -0.91 -1.02
CA GLY A 23 5.79 -2.17 -1.67
C GLY A 23 5.41 -3.39 -0.85
N ASP A 24 5.57 -3.32 0.47
CA ASP A 24 5.19 -4.41 1.35
C ASP A 24 3.69 -4.65 1.32
N VAL A 25 2.88 -3.59 1.27
CA VAL A 25 1.43 -3.71 1.18
C VAL A 25 1.03 -4.36 -0.15
N VAL A 26 1.60 -3.89 -1.25
CA VAL A 26 1.29 -4.44 -2.57
C VAL A 26 1.69 -5.90 -2.65
N LEU A 27 2.87 -6.24 -2.14
CA LEU A 27 3.35 -7.61 -2.14
C LEU A 27 2.44 -8.52 -1.31
N ASN A 28 1.97 -8.02 -0.17
CA ASN A 28 1.12 -8.80 0.73
C ASN A 28 -0.25 -9.06 0.11
N VAL A 29 -0.84 -8.06 -0.53
CA VAL A 29 -2.19 -8.16 -1.08
C VAL A 29 -2.20 -8.90 -2.42
N HIS A 30 -1.25 -8.60 -3.29
CA HIS A 30 -1.20 -9.17 -4.64
C HIS A 30 -0.22 -10.32 -4.80
N GLY A 31 0.50 -10.65 -3.74
CA GLY A 31 1.46 -11.74 -3.76
C GLY A 31 2.80 -11.38 -4.36
N ARG A 32 2.86 -10.34 -5.19
CA ARG A 32 4.10 -9.81 -5.76
C ARG A 32 3.79 -8.53 -6.54
N LYS A 33 4.84 -7.77 -6.81
CA LYS A 33 4.71 -6.51 -7.53
C LYS A 33 4.69 -6.71 -9.04
N HIS A 34 3.87 -7.64 -9.47
CA HIS A 34 3.85 -8.08 -10.86
C HIS A 34 3.26 -6.98 -11.76
N GLY A 35 4.11 -6.40 -12.59
CA GLY A 35 3.69 -5.35 -13.52
C GLY A 35 3.48 -3.98 -12.89
N ALA A 36 3.42 -3.88 -11.57
CA ALA A 36 3.22 -2.61 -10.92
C ALA A 36 4.54 -1.88 -10.73
N VAL A 37 4.56 -0.57 -11.00
CA VAL A 37 5.77 0.24 -10.87
C VAL A 37 5.65 1.29 -9.77
N ALA A 38 4.44 1.57 -9.33
CA ALA A 38 4.15 2.55 -8.29
C ALA A 38 2.76 2.28 -7.75
N ALA A 39 2.33 3.08 -6.80
CA ALA A 39 0.97 2.98 -6.28
C ALA A 39 0.45 4.36 -5.92
N LEU A 40 -0.87 4.52 -5.94
CA LEU A 40 -1.52 5.73 -5.46
C LEU A 40 -1.78 5.56 -3.96
N VAL A 41 -1.24 6.47 -3.17
CA VAL A 41 -1.47 6.52 -1.72
C VAL A 41 -2.34 7.73 -1.47
N ASP A 42 -3.58 7.51 -1.09
CA ASP A 42 -4.60 8.57 -0.94
C ASP A 42 -4.73 9.42 -2.20
N GLY A 43 -4.58 8.80 -3.36
CA GLY A 43 -4.70 9.48 -4.63
C GLY A 43 -3.43 10.15 -5.12
N VAL A 44 -2.32 10.00 -4.39
CA VAL A 44 -1.03 10.59 -4.77
C VAL A 44 -0.07 9.47 -5.13
N GLU A 45 0.53 9.57 -6.31
CA GLU A 45 1.47 8.55 -6.77
C GLU A 45 2.72 8.52 -5.90
N ARG A 46 3.06 7.34 -5.41
CA ARG A 46 4.26 7.11 -4.59
C ARG A 46 4.97 5.87 -5.08
N ASP A 47 6.28 5.84 -4.90
CA ASP A 47 7.03 4.63 -5.23
C ASP A 47 6.89 3.60 -4.11
N PHE A 48 7.39 2.39 -4.34
CA PHE A 48 7.23 1.29 -3.40
C PHE A 48 8.07 1.43 -2.14
N SER A 49 9.00 2.34 -2.11
CA SER A 49 9.81 2.58 -0.91
C SER A 49 9.17 3.59 0.04
N HIS A 50 8.06 4.21 -0.39
CA HIS A 50 7.37 5.17 0.45
C HIS A 50 6.84 4.50 1.72
N VAL A 51 7.11 5.11 2.86
CA VAL A 51 6.71 4.58 4.18
C VAL A 51 5.34 5.11 4.56
N LEU A 52 4.48 4.20 5.01
CA LEU A 52 3.13 4.56 5.43
C LEU A 52 3.12 4.85 6.93
N GLY A 53 2.68 6.03 7.31
CA GLY A 53 2.68 6.45 8.71
C GLY A 53 1.29 6.69 9.29
N SER A 54 0.23 6.51 8.51
CA SER A 54 -1.13 6.73 8.99
C SER A 54 -2.09 5.93 8.12
N ASP A 55 -3.35 5.88 8.55
CA ASP A 55 -4.40 5.23 7.77
C ASP A 55 -4.45 5.86 6.38
N CYS A 56 -4.58 5.02 5.36
CA CYS A 56 -4.53 5.50 3.99
C CYS A 56 -5.14 4.47 3.05
N SER A 57 -5.25 4.83 1.78
CA SER A 57 -5.61 3.89 0.73
C SER A 57 -4.40 3.69 -0.19
N VAL A 58 -4.25 2.49 -0.71
CA VAL A 58 -3.17 2.14 -1.63
C VAL A 58 -3.78 1.47 -2.84
N GLU A 59 -3.50 2.01 -4.02
CA GLU A 59 -3.99 1.44 -5.28
C GLU A 59 -2.80 1.22 -6.20
N PRO A 60 -2.45 -0.03 -6.51
CA PRO A 60 -1.32 -0.31 -7.40
C PRO A 60 -1.57 0.22 -8.80
N ILE A 61 -0.53 0.75 -9.42
CA ILE A 61 -0.57 1.25 -10.79
C ILE A 61 0.20 0.26 -11.66
N ASP A 62 -0.51 -0.34 -12.60
CA ASP A 62 0.11 -1.23 -13.56
C ASP A 62 0.62 -0.42 -14.75
N SER A 63 1.77 -0.79 -15.24
CA SER A 63 2.32 -0.15 -16.43
C SER A 63 1.76 -0.77 -17.71
#